data_2c47bcf17a92a69de3f187989ca53a5b
#
_entry.id   2c47bcf17a92a69de3f187989ca53a5b
#
_cell.length_a   1.000
_cell.length_b   1.000
_cell.length_c   1.000
_cell.angle_alpha   90.00
_cell.angle_beta   90.00
_cell.angle_gamma   90.00
#
_symmetry.space_group_name_H-M   'P 1'
#
loop_
_entity.id
_entity.type
_entity.pdbx_description
1 polymer ?
#
loop_
_entity_poly.entity_id
_entity_poly.type
_entity_poly.pdbx_seq_one_letter_code
_entity_poly.pdbx_strand_id
1 'polypeptide(L)'
;MNKQTMKYFRIEKNNKPNLIINYTDNYAFNITEYSTYINTIEILTIEANSHKITRSDYINQFITDNKIKKISLNNLLDKNKLLLPFIPDEVWAAGVTYKNSEFERKRESSTPDIYAKVYNAKRPEIFFKSTGNRLVAPNQKIGIRSDSKWNVPEAELAVILINNEIFGYSIGNDMTSREIEGENPLYLTQAKIYDKSCSIGPCIIDSESVNNYENFIINCNIVRNNKSIYNASSSVKSMNKSIPNLIKWLKKSNTLPIKSALLS
;
A
#
# COMPACT_ATOMS: atom_id res chain seq x y z
N MET A 1 13.98 -24.95 -0.35
CA MET A 1 13.86 -24.12 -1.57
C MET A 1 13.54 -22.70 -1.13
N ASN A 2 14.32 -21.72 -1.56
CA ASN A 2 13.95 -20.32 -1.32
C ASN A 2 12.64 -20.04 -2.07
N LYS A 3 11.58 -19.71 -1.32
CA LYS A 3 10.28 -19.37 -1.89
C LYS A 3 10.46 -18.09 -2.73
N GLN A 4 10.19 -18.17 -4.03
CA GLN A 4 10.30 -16.97 -4.89
C GLN A 4 9.25 -15.94 -4.49
N THR A 5 9.66 -14.68 -4.40
CA THR A 5 8.75 -13.58 -4.04
C THR A 5 7.85 -13.25 -5.22
N MET A 6 6.56 -13.45 -5.05
CA MET A 6 5.55 -13.13 -6.05
C MET A 6 5.09 -11.69 -5.91
N LYS A 7 5.08 -10.96 -7.02
CA LYS A 7 4.66 -9.55 -7.11
C LYS A 7 3.57 -9.38 -8.15
N TYR A 8 2.60 -8.54 -7.84
CA TYR A 8 1.48 -8.20 -8.72
C TYR A 8 1.57 -6.74 -9.13
N PHE A 9 1.54 -6.50 -10.44
CA PHE A 9 1.45 -5.17 -11.03
C PHE A 9 0.15 -5.06 -11.83
N ARG A 10 -0.32 -3.85 -12.03
CA ARG A 10 -1.32 -3.54 -13.05
C ARG A 10 -0.76 -2.49 -14.00
N ILE A 11 -0.94 -2.72 -15.27
CA ILE A 11 -0.53 -1.79 -16.33
C ILE A 11 -1.71 -1.52 -17.26
N GLU A 12 -1.65 -0.38 -17.92
CA GLU A 12 -2.56 -0.08 -19.04
C GLU A 12 -1.90 -0.54 -20.34
N LYS A 13 -2.48 -1.55 -21.02
CA LYS A 13 -2.06 -2.04 -22.33
C LYS A 13 -3.27 -2.06 -23.24
N ASN A 14 -3.16 -1.43 -24.43
CA ASN A 14 -4.28 -1.29 -25.38
C ASN A 14 -5.54 -0.68 -24.76
N ASN A 15 -5.39 0.35 -23.94
CA ASN A 15 -6.46 1.04 -23.20
C ASN A 15 -7.26 0.13 -22.23
N LYS A 16 -6.66 -0.97 -21.80
CA LYS A 16 -7.27 -1.90 -20.84
C LYS A 16 -6.31 -2.21 -19.69
N PRO A 17 -6.82 -2.38 -18.46
CA PRO A 17 -5.98 -2.84 -17.36
C PRO A 17 -5.58 -4.30 -17.55
N ASN A 18 -4.31 -4.59 -17.33
CA ASN A 18 -3.75 -5.94 -17.38
C ASN A 18 -3.08 -6.28 -16.06
N LEU A 19 -3.34 -7.48 -15.53
CA LEU A 19 -2.70 -8.07 -14.37
C LEU A 19 -1.41 -8.75 -14.78
N ILE A 20 -0.33 -8.33 -14.16
CA ILE A 20 1.03 -8.81 -14.40
C ILE A 20 1.55 -9.50 -13.16
N ILE A 21 2.03 -10.72 -13.32
CA ILE A 21 2.66 -11.51 -12.26
C ILE A 21 4.17 -11.56 -12.50
N ASN A 22 4.94 -11.28 -11.46
CA ASN A 22 6.39 -11.33 -11.49
C ASN A 22 6.92 -12.18 -10.34
N TYR A 23 7.86 -13.08 -10.64
CA TYR A 23 8.54 -13.93 -9.65
C TYR A 23 10.02 -13.57 -9.48
N THR A 24 10.60 -12.90 -10.48
CA THR A 24 12.02 -12.51 -10.51
C THR A 24 12.14 -11.10 -11.03
N ASP A 25 13.27 -10.47 -10.81
CA ASP A 25 13.49 -9.09 -11.26
C ASP A 25 13.56 -8.93 -12.80
N ASN A 26 13.69 -10.04 -13.55
CA ASN A 26 13.98 -9.99 -14.97
C ASN A 26 12.77 -10.22 -15.87
N TYR A 27 11.76 -11.00 -15.43
CA TYR A 27 10.62 -11.32 -16.29
C TYR A 27 9.30 -11.42 -15.54
N ALA A 28 8.22 -11.28 -16.29
CA ALA A 28 6.85 -11.33 -15.82
C ALA A 28 5.96 -12.09 -16.79
N PHE A 29 4.73 -12.34 -16.35
CA PHE A 29 3.67 -12.97 -17.12
C PHE A 29 2.45 -12.04 -17.16
N ASN A 30 1.90 -11.78 -18.34
CA ASN A 30 0.65 -11.06 -18.48
C ASN A 30 -0.52 -12.05 -18.47
N ILE A 31 -1.17 -12.15 -17.35
CA ILE A 31 -2.28 -13.10 -17.13
C ILE A 31 -3.51 -12.69 -17.95
N THR A 32 -3.81 -11.41 -18.00
CA THR A 32 -5.01 -10.88 -18.67
C THR A 32 -5.01 -11.12 -20.18
N GLU A 33 -3.86 -11.27 -20.82
CA GLU A 33 -3.78 -11.62 -22.25
C GLU A 33 -4.30 -13.04 -22.55
N TYR A 34 -4.29 -13.92 -21.55
CA TYR A 34 -4.73 -15.32 -21.68
C TYR A 34 -6.08 -15.58 -21.04
N SER A 35 -6.50 -14.72 -20.09
CA SER A 35 -7.83 -14.74 -19.51
C SER A 35 -8.29 -13.31 -19.21
N THR A 36 -9.23 -12.81 -19.99
CA THR A 36 -9.85 -11.50 -19.72
C THR A 36 -10.65 -11.50 -18.43
N TYR A 37 -11.02 -12.67 -17.90
CA TYR A 37 -11.69 -12.84 -16.64
C TYR A 37 -10.74 -12.60 -15.46
N ILE A 38 -9.52 -13.19 -15.48
CA ILE A 38 -8.51 -13.02 -14.41
C ILE A 38 -7.72 -11.74 -14.68
N ASN A 39 -8.29 -10.60 -14.30
CA ASN A 39 -7.71 -9.29 -14.55
C ASN A 39 -7.46 -8.47 -13.26
N THR A 40 -7.80 -9.03 -12.11
CA THR A 40 -7.59 -8.44 -10.79
C THR A 40 -7.14 -9.48 -9.77
N ILE A 41 -6.53 -9.02 -8.68
CA ILE A 41 -6.08 -9.88 -7.57
C ILE A 41 -7.26 -10.48 -6.79
N GLU A 42 -8.40 -9.81 -6.78
CA GLU A 42 -9.63 -10.30 -6.13
C GLU A 42 -10.16 -11.56 -6.82
N ILE A 43 -10.26 -11.49 -8.16
CA ILE A 43 -10.72 -12.63 -8.97
C ILE A 43 -9.72 -13.79 -8.83
N LEU A 44 -8.41 -13.49 -8.89
CA LEU A 44 -7.37 -14.48 -8.66
C LEU A 44 -7.53 -15.19 -7.31
N THR A 45 -7.85 -14.44 -6.25
CA THR A 45 -8.06 -15.00 -4.91
C THR A 45 -9.32 -15.88 -4.88
N ILE A 46 -10.39 -15.48 -5.53
CA ILE A 46 -11.63 -16.28 -5.63
C ILE A 46 -11.34 -17.60 -6.34
N GLU A 47 -10.62 -17.55 -7.47
CA GLU A 47 -10.28 -18.74 -8.24
C GLU A 47 -9.39 -19.71 -7.43
N ALA A 48 -8.31 -19.24 -6.81
CA ALA A 48 -7.45 -20.06 -5.99
C ALA A 48 -8.23 -20.74 -4.83
N ASN A 49 -9.11 -19.97 -4.17
CA ASN A 49 -9.96 -20.48 -3.08
C ASN A 49 -10.96 -21.53 -3.59
N SER A 50 -11.56 -21.33 -4.77
CA SER A 50 -12.51 -22.28 -5.36
C SER A 50 -11.85 -23.64 -5.64
N HIS A 51 -10.57 -23.62 -6.03
CA HIS A 51 -9.76 -24.80 -6.28
C HIS A 51 -9.11 -25.37 -5.00
N LYS A 52 -9.27 -24.68 -3.84
CA LYS A 52 -8.69 -25.06 -2.55
C LYS A 52 -7.15 -25.21 -2.58
N ILE A 53 -6.49 -24.36 -3.33
CA ILE A 53 -5.02 -24.31 -3.46
C ILE A 53 -4.51 -22.90 -3.15
N THR A 54 -3.20 -22.75 -2.96
CA THR A 54 -2.58 -21.44 -2.77
C THR A 54 -2.66 -20.60 -4.04
N ARG A 55 -2.60 -19.26 -3.90
CA ARG A 55 -2.53 -18.37 -5.07
C ARG A 55 -1.30 -18.68 -5.93
N SER A 56 -0.20 -19.01 -5.29
CA SER A 56 1.04 -19.41 -5.98
C SER A 56 0.85 -20.66 -6.84
N ASP A 57 0.21 -21.69 -6.30
CA ASP A 57 -0.04 -22.94 -7.03
C ASP A 57 -1.02 -22.71 -8.18
N TYR A 58 -2.10 -21.96 -7.92
CA TYR A 58 -3.07 -21.61 -8.96
C TYR A 58 -2.42 -20.88 -10.13
N ILE A 59 -1.60 -19.85 -9.86
CA ILE A 59 -0.91 -19.08 -10.89
C ILE A 59 0.07 -19.95 -11.66
N ASN A 60 0.86 -20.80 -10.99
CA ASN A 60 1.82 -21.68 -11.63
C ASN A 60 1.12 -22.68 -12.55
N GLN A 61 0.02 -23.25 -12.11
CA GLN A 61 -0.82 -24.12 -12.94
C GLN A 61 -1.37 -23.36 -14.13
N PHE A 62 -1.97 -22.18 -13.91
CA PHE A 62 -2.52 -21.35 -14.97
C PHE A 62 -1.48 -20.97 -16.03
N ILE A 63 -0.27 -20.58 -15.62
CA ILE A 63 0.85 -20.25 -16.51
C ILE A 63 1.24 -21.47 -17.35
N THR A 64 1.31 -22.64 -16.73
CA THR A 64 1.72 -23.88 -17.39
C THR A 64 0.67 -24.36 -18.41
N ASP A 65 -0.59 -24.44 -18.00
CA ASP A 65 -1.70 -24.95 -18.81
C ASP A 65 -1.94 -24.07 -20.05
N ASN A 66 -1.80 -22.74 -19.88
CA ASN A 66 -1.98 -21.79 -20.97
C ASN A 66 -0.68 -21.49 -21.73
N LYS A 67 0.44 -22.10 -21.38
CA LYS A 67 1.78 -21.89 -21.99
C LYS A 67 2.13 -20.39 -22.09
N ILE A 68 1.90 -19.65 -21.02
CA ILE A 68 2.08 -18.19 -20.98
C ILE A 68 3.55 -17.84 -21.16
N LYS A 69 3.83 -16.95 -22.12
CA LYS A 69 5.19 -16.54 -22.44
C LYS A 69 5.74 -15.57 -21.40
N LYS A 70 7.03 -15.74 -21.09
CA LYS A 70 7.81 -14.78 -20.30
C LYS A 70 8.03 -13.50 -21.09
N ILE A 71 7.85 -12.37 -20.41
CA ILE A 71 8.06 -11.02 -20.95
C ILE A 71 9.08 -10.31 -20.05
N SER A 72 10.01 -9.54 -20.62
CA SER A 72 10.91 -8.70 -19.80
C SER A 72 10.10 -7.72 -18.96
N LEU A 73 10.29 -7.74 -17.63
CA LEU A 73 9.57 -6.85 -16.71
C LEU A 73 9.89 -5.39 -17.03
N ASN A 74 11.17 -5.04 -17.16
CA ASN A 74 11.58 -3.65 -17.43
C ASN A 74 10.95 -3.14 -18.74
N ASN A 75 11.06 -3.92 -19.81
CA ASN A 75 10.46 -3.55 -21.10
C ASN A 75 8.94 -3.37 -21.02
N LEU A 76 8.27 -4.13 -20.14
CA LEU A 76 6.85 -4.04 -19.92
C LEU A 76 6.48 -2.79 -19.13
N LEU A 77 7.24 -2.44 -18.09
CA LEU A 77 7.03 -1.26 -17.26
C LEU A 77 7.39 0.04 -18.00
N ASP A 78 8.44 0.02 -18.83
CA ASP A 78 8.87 1.20 -19.60
C ASP A 78 7.89 1.56 -20.72
N LYS A 79 7.24 0.57 -21.33
CA LYS A 79 6.34 0.77 -22.48
C LYS A 79 4.89 1.00 -22.10
N ASN A 80 4.51 0.72 -20.87
CA ASN A 80 3.12 0.79 -20.45
C ASN A 80 2.95 1.66 -19.20
N LYS A 81 1.80 2.30 -19.10
CA LYS A 81 1.45 3.11 -17.93
C LYS A 81 1.16 2.20 -16.75
N LEU A 82 1.85 2.43 -15.64
CA LEU A 82 1.52 1.80 -14.35
C LEU A 82 0.18 2.31 -13.84
N LEU A 83 -0.66 1.38 -13.44
CA LEU A 83 -1.91 1.64 -12.75
C LEU A 83 -1.75 1.37 -11.24
N LEU A 84 -2.74 1.75 -10.45
CA LEU A 84 -2.86 1.23 -9.09
C LEU A 84 -2.88 -0.30 -9.16
N PRO A 85 -2.01 -1.00 -8.42
CA PRO A 85 -1.97 -2.47 -8.47
C PRO A 85 -3.27 -3.09 -7.94
N PHE A 86 -4.04 -2.28 -7.20
CA PHE A 86 -5.27 -2.63 -6.54
C PHE A 86 -6.10 -1.35 -6.32
N ILE A 87 -7.41 -1.43 -6.44
CA ILE A 87 -8.32 -0.31 -6.17
C ILE A 87 -9.18 -0.69 -4.96
N PRO A 88 -8.79 -0.27 -3.75
CA PRO A 88 -9.57 -0.55 -2.55
C PRO A 88 -10.89 0.23 -2.54
N ASP A 89 -11.90 -0.29 -1.86
CA ASP A 89 -13.11 0.44 -1.56
C ASP A 89 -12.82 1.48 -0.45
N GLU A 90 -12.01 1.07 0.54
CA GLU A 90 -11.59 1.90 1.66
C GLU A 90 -10.08 1.77 1.93
N VAL A 91 -9.45 2.90 2.26
CA VAL A 91 -8.10 2.97 2.82
C VAL A 91 -8.19 3.54 4.23
N TRP A 92 -7.66 2.81 5.17
CA TRP A 92 -7.48 3.20 6.56
C TRP A 92 -6.00 3.46 6.82
N ALA A 93 -5.69 4.24 7.85
CA ALA A 93 -4.32 4.45 8.27
C ALA A 93 -4.20 4.39 9.79
N ALA A 94 -3.02 4.04 10.28
CA ALA A 94 -2.71 3.99 11.70
C ALA A 94 -1.57 4.96 12.00
N GLY A 95 -1.89 6.03 12.74
CA GLY A 95 -0.93 7.07 13.11
C GLY A 95 -0.02 6.66 14.25
N VAL A 96 1.13 7.33 14.33
CA VAL A 96 2.09 7.26 15.44
C VAL A 96 2.50 5.82 15.81
N THR A 97 2.71 4.97 14.81
CA THR A 97 3.06 3.55 15.01
C THR A 97 4.56 3.33 15.16
N TYR A 98 5.40 4.26 14.70
CA TYR A 98 6.87 4.20 14.81
C TYR A 98 7.38 5.19 15.88
N LYS A 99 8.45 4.81 16.56
CA LYS A 99 9.08 5.69 17.58
C LYS A 99 9.59 7.01 16.98
N ASN A 100 10.12 6.95 15.77
CA ASN A 100 10.57 8.15 15.05
C ASN A 100 9.39 9.09 14.75
N SER A 101 8.22 8.53 14.38
CA SER A 101 7.00 9.30 14.15
C SER A 101 6.54 10.02 15.41
N GLU A 102 6.58 9.35 16.57
CA GLU A 102 6.29 10.00 17.87
C GLU A 102 7.20 11.21 18.12
N PHE A 103 8.51 11.04 17.89
CA PHE A 103 9.49 12.10 18.12
C PHE A 103 9.27 13.31 17.20
N GLU A 104 9.10 13.07 15.89
CA GLU A 104 8.85 14.15 14.93
C GLU A 104 7.53 14.88 15.20
N ARG A 105 6.46 14.14 15.52
CA ARG A 105 5.16 14.73 15.87
C ARG A 105 5.23 15.63 17.10
N LYS A 106 5.96 15.22 18.14
CA LYS A 106 6.19 16.05 19.32
C LYS A 106 6.90 17.35 18.99
N ARG A 107 7.85 17.31 18.06
CA ARG A 107 8.62 18.49 17.65
C ARG A 107 7.78 19.47 16.82
N GLU A 108 6.86 18.93 16.00
CA GLU A 108 6.11 19.68 14.97
C GLU A 108 4.73 20.16 15.45
N SER A 109 4.27 19.73 16.62
CA SER A 109 2.91 20.01 17.12
C SER A 109 2.89 21.02 18.23
N SER A 110 1.83 21.83 18.27
CA SER A 110 1.47 22.69 19.42
C SER A 110 1.01 21.90 20.66
N THR A 111 0.69 20.59 20.49
CA THR A 111 0.19 19.71 21.56
C THR A 111 0.99 18.39 21.65
N PRO A 112 2.30 18.44 21.98
CA PRO A 112 3.20 17.29 21.89
C PRO A 112 2.81 16.10 22.78
N ASP A 113 2.16 16.36 23.92
CA ASP A 113 1.76 15.33 24.90
C ASP A 113 0.71 14.35 24.35
N ILE A 114 -0.10 14.77 23.40
CA ILE A 114 -1.12 13.91 22.77
C ILE A 114 -0.44 12.75 22.03
N TYR A 115 0.62 13.02 21.28
CA TYR A 115 1.33 12.01 20.50
C TYR A 115 2.05 10.98 21.39
N ALA A 116 2.60 11.40 22.52
CA ALA A 116 3.15 10.47 23.51
C ALA A 116 2.07 9.57 24.11
N LYS A 117 0.89 10.13 24.44
CA LYS A 117 -0.24 9.36 24.94
C LYS A 117 -0.74 8.35 23.92
N VAL A 118 -0.86 8.74 22.63
CA VAL A 118 -1.28 7.85 21.54
C VAL A 118 -0.27 6.72 21.32
N TYR A 119 1.03 7.04 21.27
CA TYR A 119 2.07 6.03 21.10
C TYR A 119 2.01 4.94 22.17
N ASN A 120 1.83 5.33 23.45
CA ASN A 120 1.80 4.41 24.58
C ASN A 120 0.41 3.79 24.83
N ALA A 121 -0.64 4.29 24.20
CA ALA A 121 -2.00 3.81 24.42
C ALA A 121 -2.19 2.36 23.93
N LYS A 122 -3.04 1.60 24.63
CA LYS A 122 -3.48 0.28 24.18
C LYS A 122 -4.28 0.37 22.87
N ARG A 123 -5.14 1.39 22.74
CA ARG A 123 -5.92 1.67 21.55
C ARG A 123 -5.04 2.41 20.54
N PRO A 124 -4.83 1.87 19.31
CA PRO A 124 -4.12 2.60 18.27
C PRO A 124 -4.96 3.78 17.77
N GLU A 125 -4.32 4.79 17.24
CA GLU A 125 -4.94 5.78 16.39
C GLU A 125 -5.18 5.11 15.03
N ILE A 126 -6.45 4.92 14.67
CA ILE A 126 -6.86 4.42 13.36
C ILE A 126 -7.88 5.41 12.80
N PHE A 127 -7.65 5.84 11.58
CA PHE A 127 -8.51 6.80 10.90
C PHE A 127 -8.76 6.38 9.45
N PHE A 128 -9.89 6.84 8.92
CA PHE A 128 -10.20 6.70 7.50
C PHE A 128 -9.31 7.64 6.69
N LYS A 129 -8.60 7.09 5.69
CA LYS A 129 -7.66 7.88 4.88
C LYS A 129 -8.22 8.25 3.52
N SER A 130 -8.85 7.32 2.83
CA SER A 130 -9.26 7.57 1.45
C SER A 130 -10.26 6.53 0.95
N THR A 131 -10.93 6.85 -0.13
CA THR A 131 -11.61 5.90 -1.02
C THR A 131 -10.74 5.63 -2.25
N GLY A 132 -10.97 4.50 -2.93
CA GLY A 132 -10.16 4.12 -4.11
C GLY A 132 -10.16 5.14 -5.24
N ASN A 133 -11.27 5.88 -5.44
CA ASN A 133 -11.38 6.91 -6.48
C ASN A 133 -10.56 8.18 -6.21
N ARG A 134 -10.07 8.38 -4.97
CA ARG A 134 -9.19 9.50 -4.60
C ARG A 134 -7.70 9.12 -4.62
N LEU A 135 -7.36 7.85 -4.84
CA LEU A 135 -5.97 7.42 -4.96
C LEU A 135 -5.38 7.86 -6.29
N VAL A 136 -4.07 8.06 -6.28
CA VAL A 136 -3.28 8.27 -7.49
C VAL A 136 -2.40 7.06 -7.77
N ALA A 137 -2.27 6.73 -9.05
CA ALA A 137 -1.39 5.65 -9.49
C ALA A 137 0.10 6.02 -9.31
N PRO A 138 0.99 5.04 -9.29
CA PRO A 138 2.43 5.28 -9.33
C PRO A 138 2.83 6.22 -10.47
N ASN A 139 3.82 7.05 -10.24
CA ASN A 139 4.31 8.09 -11.18
C ASN A 139 3.32 9.21 -11.52
N GLN A 140 2.17 9.27 -10.84
CA GLN A 140 1.21 10.36 -10.99
C GLN A 140 1.44 11.46 -9.96
N LYS A 141 0.88 12.65 -10.23
CA LYS A 141 0.96 13.79 -9.30
C LYS A 141 0.07 13.56 -8.09
N ILE A 142 0.66 13.57 -6.90
CA ILE A 142 -0.06 13.60 -5.63
C ILE A 142 -0.71 14.97 -5.43
N GLY A 143 -1.85 15.00 -4.73
CA GLY A 143 -2.53 16.22 -4.36
C GLY A 143 -1.88 16.87 -3.13
N ILE A 144 -1.89 18.20 -3.10
CA ILE A 144 -1.63 19.02 -1.90
C ILE A 144 -2.78 20.01 -1.73
N ARG A 145 -3.06 20.40 -0.50
CA ARG A 145 -4.14 21.35 -0.23
C ARG A 145 -3.73 22.76 -0.64
N SER A 146 -4.68 23.49 -1.24
CA SER A 146 -4.48 24.88 -1.65
C SER A 146 -4.45 25.87 -0.48
N ASP A 147 -5.04 25.49 0.66
CA ASP A 147 -5.14 26.26 1.89
C ASP A 147 -4.07 25.86 2.94
N SER A 148 -3.01 25.17 2.52
CA SER A 148 -1.91 24.75 3.39
C SER A 148 -0.56 24.97 2.72
N LYS A 149 0.37 25.57 3.46
CA LYS A 149 1.73 25.86 3.00
C LYS A 149 2.74 24.77 3.37
N TRP A 150 2.38 23.87 4.30
CA TRP A 150 3.26 22.81 4.76
C TRP A 150 2.59 21.43 4.60
N ASN A 151 2.93 20.76 3.50
CA ASN A 151 2.43 19.43 3.18
C ASN A 151 3.60 18.45 3.11
N VAL A 152 3.44 17.25 3.65
CA VAL A 152 4.50 16.25 3.76
C VAL A 152 4.02 14.89 3.25
N PRO A 153 4.86 14.14 2.50
CA PRO A 153 4.62 12.73 2.22
C PRO A 153 4.98 11.89 3.44
N GLU A 154 4.17 10.90 3.75
CA GLU A 154 4.44 9.89 4.76
C GLU A 154 4.48 8.53 4.09
N ALA A 155 5.70 7.99 3.96
CA ALA A 155 5.93 6.67 3.37
C ALA A 155 5.63 5.60 4.42
N GLU A 156 4.70 4.70 4.10
CA GLU A 156 4.15 3.71 5.01
C GLU A 156 4.06 2.32 4.38
N LEU A 157 4.06 1.28 5.21
CA LEU A 157 3.66 -0.05 4.78
C LEU A 157 2.17 -0.05 4.46
N ALA A 158 1.81 -0.46 3.25
CA ALA A 158 0.43 -0.70 2.86
C ALA A 158 0.10 -2.19 2.96
N VAL A 159 -0.80 -2.56 3.87
CA VAL A 159 -1.33 -3.92 4.01
C VAL A 159 -2.61 -4.03 3.20
N ILE A 160 -2.62 -4.91 2.22
CA ILE A 160 -3.76 -5.13 1.34
C ILE A 160 -4.63 -6.24 1.91
N LEU A 161 -5.91 -5.94 2.10
CA LEU A 161 -6.90 -6.86 2.64
C LEU A 161 -7.92 -7.23 1.56
N ILE A 162 -8.14 -8.52 1.37
CA ILE A 162 -9.21 -9.08 0.54
C ILE A 162 -10.05 -10.02 1.41
N ASN A 163 -11.34 -9.81 1.49
CA ASN A 163 -12.24 -10.55 2.37
C ASN A 163 -11.77 -10.58 3.84
N ASN A 164 -11.23 -9.44 4.33
CA ASN A 164 -10.69 -9.29 5.69
C ASN A 164 -9.41 -10.09 6.00
N GLU A 165 -8.79 -10.73 5.02
CA GLU A 165 -7.53 -11.47 5.14
C GLU A 165 -6.39 -10.70 4.45
N ILE A 166 -5.16 -10.85 4.97
CA ILE A 166 -3.98 -10.22 4.38
C ILE A 166 -3.68 -10.90 3.05
N PHE A 167 -3.95 -10.20 1.96
CA PHE A 167 -3.54 -10.62 0.62
C PHE A 167 -2.05 -10.38 0.38
N GLY A 168 -1.53 -9.24 0.81
CA GLY A 168 -0.14 -8.88 0.56
C GLY A 168 0.23 -7.50 1.08
N TYR A 169 1.42 -7.05 0.66
CA TYR A 169 2.05 -5.82 1.14
C TYR A 169 2.48 -4.94 -0.02
N SER A 170 2.40 -3.64 0.18
CA SER A 170 2.83 -2.62 -0.77
C SER A 170 3.43 -1.43 -0.02
N ILE A 171 3.78 -0.37 -0.73
CA ILE A 171 4.11 0.93 -0.15
C ILE A 171 2.92 1.86 -0.33
N GLY A 172 2.60 2.59 0.74
CA GLY A 172 1.63 3.67 0.75
C GLY A 172 2.29 5.03 0.91
N ASN A 173 1.62 6.06 0.42
CA ASN A 173 1.93 7.45 0.73
C ASN A 173 0.69 8.09 1.36
N ASP A 174 0.77 8.35 2.66
CA ASP A 174 -0.22 9.14 3.40
C ASP A 174 0.14 10.62 3.31
N MET A 175 -0.20 11.26 2.18
CA MET A 175 0.06 12.70 2.02
C MET A 175 -0.75 13.51 2.99
N THR A 176 -0.08 14.40 3.73
CA THR A 176 -0.63 15.10 4.89
C THR A 176 -0.40 16.60 4.80
N SER A 177 -1.43 17.40 5.11
CA SER A 177 -1.22 18.80 5.47
C SER A 177 -0.71 18.88 6.92
N ARG A 178 0.60 19.05 7.07
CA ARG A 178 1.23 19.15 8.38
C ARG A 178 0.82 20.42 9.12
N GLU A 179 0.57 21.51 8.39
CA GLU A 179 0.09 22.76 8.96
C GLU A 179 -1.28 22.58 9.64
N ILE A 180 -2.27 22.00 8.96
CA ILE A 180 -3.62 21.81 9.50
C ILE A 180 -3.61 20.78 10.65
N GLU A 181 -2.86 19.68 10.50
CA GLU A 181 -2.73 18.67 11.55
C GLU A 181 -2.07 19.24 12.83
N GLY A 182 -1.06 20.11 12.66
CA GLY A 182 -0.35 20.74 13.77
C GLY A 182 -1.15 21.87 14.43
N GLU A 183 -2.08 22.51 13.71
CA GLU A 183 -2.95 23.55 14.24
C GLU A 183 -3.91 22.98 15.29
N ASN A 184 -4.60 21.88 14.98
CA ASN A 184 -5.52 21.25 15.91
C ASN A 184 -5.70 19.76 15.55
N PRO A 185 -5.46 18.82 16.50
CA PRO A 185 -5.67 17.39 16.27
C PRO A 185 -7.08 17.00 15.80
N LEU A 186 -8.10 17.80 16.11
CA LEU A 186 -9.47 17.58 15.63
C LEU A 186 -9.63 17.86 14.12
N TYR A 187 -8.66 18.51 13.50
CA TYR A 187 -8.63 18.75 12.05
C TYR A 187 -7.98 17.61 11.25
N LEU A 188 -7.70 16.46 11.90
CA LEU A 188 -7.08 15.31 11.28
C LEU A 188 -7.77 14.92 9.97
N THR A 189 -9.10 14.92 9.94
CA THR A 189 -9.86 14.60 8.72
C THR A 189 -9.52 15.54 7.56
N GLN A 190 -9.46 16.85 7.80
CA GLN A 190 -9.11 17.82 6.77
C GLN A 190 -7.63 17.73 6.38
N ALA A 191 -6.76 17.44 7.33
CA ALA A 191 -5.32 17.27 7.10
C ALA A 191 -4.99 16.06 6.22
N LYS A 192 -5.78 14.98 6.31
CA LYS A 192 -5.51 13.67 5.74
C LYS A 192 -6.41 13.31 4.55
N ILE A 193 -7.66 13.80 4.49
CA ILE A 193 -8.66 13.33 3.51
C ILE A 193 -9.00 14.46 2.54
N TYR A 194 -8.39 14.39 1.36
CA TYR A 194 -8.66 15.28 0.24
C TYR A 194 -8.28 14.60 -1.08
N ASP A 195 -8.61 15.21 -2.21
CA ASP A 195 -8.39 14.60 -3.51
C ASP A 195 -6.91 14.35 -3.78
N LYS A 196 -6.60 13.12 -4.22
CA LYS A 196 -5.24 12.69 -4.55
C LYS A 196 -4.26 12.72 -3.37
N SER A 197 -4.74 12.66 -2.13
CA SER A 197 -3.89 12.66 -0.93
C SER A 197 -3.32 11.30 -0.56
N CYS A 198 -3.56 10.27 -1.36
CA CYS A 198 -3.10 8.91 -1.07
C CYS A 198 -2.63 8.20 -2.35
N SER A 199 -1.61 7.37 -2.21
CA SER A 199 -1.11 6.49 -3.26
C SER A 199 -0.71 5.14 -2.68
N ILE A 200 -0.90 4.04 -3.44
CA ILE A 200 -0.48 2.69 -3.08
C ILE A 200 0.16 2.05 -4.32
N GLY A 201 1.32 1.43 -4.16
CA GLY A 201 2.02 0.75 -5.25
C GLY A 201 3.55 0.81 -5.13
N PRO A 202 4.28 0.51 -6.20
CA PRO A 202 3.85 0.21 -7.57
C PRO A 202 3.33 -1.20 -7.78
N CYS A 203 3.61 -2.13 -6.85
CA CYS A 203 3.18 -3.52 -6.89
C CYS A 203 2.72 -3.98 -5.52
N ILE A 204 2.11 -5.15 -5.47
CA ILE A 204 1.80 -5.86 -4.23
C ILE A 204 2.70 -7.09 -4.16
N ILE A 205 3.37 -7.29 -3.04
CA ILE A 205 4.07 -8.53 -2.70
C ILE A 205 3.07 -9.47 -2.04
N ASP A 206 2.93 -10.68 -2.58
CA ASP A 206 2.02 -11.70 -2.03
C ASP A 206 2.43 -12.12 -0.62
N SER A 207 1.48 -12.12 0.31
CA SER A 207 1.73 -12.56 1.70
C SER A 207 2.18 -14.02 1.79
N GLU A 208 1.72 -14.89 0.88
CA GLU A 208 2.14 -16.29 0.85
C GLU A 208 3.63 -16.46 0.54
N SER A 209 4.25 -15.46 -0.12
CA SER A 209 5.68 -15.45 -0.45
C SER A 209 6.55 -14.72 0.58
N VAL A 210 5.95 -14.11 1.60
CA VAL A 210 6.65 -13.36 2.66
C VAL A 210 6.74 -14.20 3.92
N ASN A 211 7.96 -14.53 4.34
CA ASN A 211 8.18 -15.30 5.58
C ASN A 211 7.95 -14.43 6.83
N ASN A 212 8.43 -13.19 6.81
CA ASN A 212 8.27 -12.24 7.91
C ASN A 212 8.24 -10.80 7.37
N TYR A 213 7.08 -10.15 7.44
CA TYR A 213 6.89 -8.75 7.01
C TYR A 213 7.66 -7.75 7.88
N GLU A 214 8.03 -8.10 9.11
CA GLU A 214 8.82 -7.23 10.01
C GLU A 214 10.22 -6.94 9.46
N ASN A 215 10.72 -7.77 8.53
CA ASN A 215 11.99 -7.55 7.87
C ASN A 215 11.95 -6.45 6.79
N PHE A 216 10.79 -5.91 6.47
CA PHE A 216 10.69 -4.82 5.52
C PHE A 216 11.32 -3.53 6.06
N ILE A 217 11.96 -2.81 5.14
CA ILE A 217 12.51 -1.48 5.37
C ILE A 217 11.81 -0.54 4.41
N ILE A 218 11.26 0.54 4.95
CA ILE A 218 10.59 1.58 4.19
C ILE A 218 11.59 2.72 4.00
N ASN A 219 11.87 3.09 2.75
CA ASN A 219 12.72 4.21 2.42
C ASN A 219 11.88 5.34 1.83
N CYS A 220 12.14 6.56 2.29
CA CYS A 220 11.53 7.78 1.74
C CYS A 220 12.63 8.73 1.27
N ASN A 221 12.59 9.10 -0.01
CA ASN A 221 13.49 10.08 -0.58
C ASN A 221 12.69 11.17 -1.30
N ILE A 222 12.91 12.43 -0.92
CA ILE A 222 12.31 13.59 -1.59
C ILE A 222 13.37 14.26 -2.44
N VAL A 223 13.11 14.33 -3.74
CA VAL A 223 14.00 14.94 -4.73
C VAL A 223 13.38 16.24 -5.23
N ARG A 224 14.13 17.33 -5.21
CA ARG A 224 13.75 18.63 -5.78
C ARG A 224 14.92 19.18 -6.62
N ASN A 225 14.62 19.58 -7.85
CA ASN A 225 15.63 20.07 -8.79
C ASN A 225 16.82 19.09 -8.93
N ASN A 226 16.52 17.80 -9.08
CA ASN A 226 17.50 16.70 -9.17
C ASN A 226 18.43 16.53 -7.95
N LYS A 227 18.09 17.13 -6.82
CA LYS A 227 18.83 16.97 -5.56
C LYS A 227 17.95 16.30 -4.52
N SER A 228 18.49 15.30 -3.81
CA SER A 228 17.82 14.74 -2.63
C SER A 228 17.82 15.79 -1.52
N ILE A 229 16.64 16.20 -1.08
CA ILE A 229 16.46 17.17 0.01
C ILE A 229 16.01 16.50 1.31
N TYR A 230 15.57 15.26 1.24
CA TYR A 230 15.20 14.44 2.39
C TYR A 230 15.44 12.98 2.04
N ASN A 231 16.03 12.24 2.97
CA ASN A 231 16.22 10.80 2.85
C ASN A 231 16.12 10.19 4.25
N ALA A 232 15.17 9.25 4.40
CA ALA A 232 14.95 8.56 5.67
C ALA A 232 14.59 7.10 5.43
N SER A 233 14.85 6.27 6.43
CA SER A 233 14.57 4.85 6.43
C SER A 233 13.93 4.44 7.76
N SER A 234 12.89 3.60 7.70
CA SER A 234 12.22 3.02 8.87
C SER A 234 12.10 1.51 8.73
N SER A 235 12.38 0.78 9.79
CA SER A 235 12.19 -0.67 9.83
C SER A 235 10.81 -0.99 10.36
N VAL A 236 10.06 -1.85 9.66
CA VAL A 236 8.74 -2.32 10.11
C VAL A 236 8.83 -3.02 11.47
N LYS A 237 9.95 -3.66 11.77
CA LYS A 237 10.22 -4.25 13.09
C LYS A 237 10.14 -3.23 14.26
N SER A 238 10.35 -1.94 13.98
CA SER A 238 10.30 -0.89 15.01
C SER A 238 8.89 -0.37 15.32
N MET A 239 7.85 -0.96 14.72
CA MET A 239 6.46 -0.63 15.06
C MET A 239 6.15 -1.04 16.49
N ASN A 240 5.47 -0.17 17.24
CA ASN A 240 5.02 -0.45 18.60
C ASN A 240 3.72 -1.29 18.64
N LYS A 241 3.02 -1.40 17.52
CA LYS A 241 1.80 -2.20 17.36
C LYS A 241 1.92 -3.06 16.11
N SER A 242 1.78 -4.38 16.25
CA SER A 242 1.88 -5.31 15.13
C SER A 242 0.70 -5.15 14.16
N ILE A 243 0.92 -5.47 12.88
CA ILE A 243 -0.13 -5.46 11.85
C ILE A 243 -1.37 -6.28 12.25
N PRO A 244 -1.26 -7.51 12.80
CA PRO A 244 -2.43 -8.24 13.29
C PRO A 244 -3.20 -7.51 14.38
N ASN A 245 -2.49 -6.77 15.27
CA ASN A 245 -3.14 -5.98 16.31
C ASN A 245 -3.91 -4.80 15.71
N LEU A 246 -3.34 -4.07 14.75
CA LEU A 246 -4.00 -2.97 14.06
C LEU A 246 -5.25 -3.46 13.31
N ILE A 247 -5.16 -4.57 12.58
CA ILE A 247 -6.31 -5.17 11.87
C ILE A 247 -7.40 -5.59 12.87
N LYS A 248 -7.03 -6.19 14.00
CA LYS A 248 -7.98 -6.55 15.06
C LYS A 248 -8.74 -5.33 15.58
N TRP A 249 -8.05 -4.20 15.78
CA TRP A 249 -8.70 -2.97 16.22
C TRP A 249 -9.57 -2.36 15.12
N LEU A 250 -9.10 -2.35 13.88
CA LEU A 250 -9.85 -1.86 12.72
C LEU A 250 -11.18 -2.61 12.52
N LYS A 251 -11.15 -3.93 12.70
CA LYS A 251 -12.34 -4.80 12.56
C LYS A 251 -13.29 -4.77 13.76
N LYS A 252 -12.90 -4.13 14.87
CA LYS A 252 -13.72 -4.14 16.08
C LYS A 252 -14.96 -3.26 15.91
N SER A 253 -16.13 -3.89 15.82
CA SER A 253 -17.42 -3.25 15.54
C SER A 253 -17.45 -2.49 14.21
N ASN A 254 -16.63 -2.94 13.25
CA ASN A 254 -16.52 -2.34 11.92
C ASN A 254 -16.43 -3.46 10.87
N THR A 255 -17.36 -3.47 9.94
CA THR A 255 -17.37 -4.40 8.82
C THR A 255 -16.64 -3.77 7.65
N LEU A 256 -15.46 -4.30 7.32
CA LEU A 256 -14.72 -3.80 6.19
C LEU A 256 -15.30 -4.32 4.87
N PRO A 257 -15.28 -3.51 3.80
CA PRO A 257 -15.59 -3.99 2.47
C PRO A 257 -14.59 -5.06 2.01
N ILE A 258 -14.95 -5.78 0.95
CA ILE A 258 -14.13 -6.87 0.40
C ILE A 258 -12.71 -6.42 0.09
N LYS A 259 -12.56 -5.20 -0.41
CA LYS A 259 -11.29 -4.59 -0.82
C LYS A 259 -10.93 -3.44 0.10
N SER A 260 -9.98 -3.66 0.99
CA SER A 260 -9.52 -2.64 1.92
C SER A 260 -8.00 -2.56 1.96
N ALA A 261 -7.46 -1.44 2.38
CA ALA A 261 -6.04 -1.28 2.67
C ALA A 261 -5.87 -0.61 4.03
N LEU A 262 -4.78 -0.97 4.72
CA LEU A 262 -4.35 -0.33 5.96
C LEU A 262 -2.92 0.16 5.78
N LEU A 263 -2.71 1.47 5.94
CA LEU A 263 -1.40 2.11 5.96
C LEU A 263 -0.86 2.18 7.38
N SER A 264 0.45 2.01 7.55
CA SER A 264 1.12 2.16 8.85
C SER A 264 2.65 2.33 8.72
#